data_d10b50bb630a1d4dccf6f28e737934fe
#
_entry.id   d10b50bb630a1d4dccf6f28e737934fe
#
_cell.length_a   1.000
_cell.length_b   1.000
_cell.length_c   1.000
_cell.angle_alpha   90.00
_cell.angle_beta   90.00
_cell.angle_gamma   90.00
#
_symmetry.space_group_name_H-M   'P 1'
#
loop_
_entity.id
_entity.type
_entity.pdbx_description
1 polymer ?
#
loop_
_entity_poly.entity_id
_entity_poly.type
_entity_poly.pdbx_seq_one_letter_code
_entity_poly.pdbx_strand_id
1 'polypeptide(L)'
;MIERDDIIKIDRSYFEIVEIKDFVIVIRSRNTGHYWCLQEQMPNNSRSFLISHKHHQSNPYHRQKNRPTVEACCEYIRSHDFYQMEKDRRKEKNRMCRQIEKHGNKALPG
;
A
#
# COMPACT_ATOMS: atom_id res chain seq x y z
N MET A 1 -7.69 -10.63 -19.22
CA MET A 1 -6.86 -9.51 -19.67
C MET A 1 -7.34 -8.21 -19.02
N ILE A 2 -6.42 -7.38 -18.67
CA ILE A 2 -6.74 -6.06 -18.09
C ILE A 2 -7.48 -5.23 -19.12
N GLU A 3 -8.60 -4.66 -18.72
CA GLU A 3 -9.47 -3.89 -19.59
C GLU A 3 -9.51 -2.43 -19.17
N ARG A 4 -10.01 -1.58 -20.06
CA ARG A 4 -10.15 -0.15 -19.80
C ARG A 4 -10.98 0.12 -18.55
N ASP A 5 -12.06 -0.64 -18.33
CA ASP A 5 -12.92 -0.48 -17.18
C ASP A 5 -12.19 -0.75 -15.86
N ASP A 6 -11.22 -1.67 -15.86
CA ASP A 6 -10.39 -1.93 -14.69
C ASP A 6 -9.55 -0.72 -14.33
N ILE A 7 -8.96 -0.08 -15.34
CA ILE A 7 -8.08 1.08 -15.17
C ILE A 7 -8.87 2.29 -14.67
N ILE A 8 -10.09 2.48 -15.18
CA ILE A 8 -10.97 3.59 -14.76
C ILE A 8 -11.31 3.51 -13.28
N LYS A 9 -11.35 2.32 -12.69
CA LYS A 9 -11.65 2.12 -11.27
C LYS A 9 -10.52 2.55 -10.35
N ILE A 10 -9.34 2.83 -10.89
CA ILE A 10 -8.20 3.27 -10.08
C ILE A 10 -8.26 4.79 -9.89
N ASP A 11 -8.34 5.22 -8.65
CA ASP A 11 -8.34 6.65 -8.29
C ASP A 11 -6.93 7.22 -8.43
N ARG A 12 -6.70 8.02 -9.47
CA ARG A 12 -5.39 8.59 -9.77
C ARG A 12 -4.97 9.69 -8.81
N SER A 13 -5.88 10.22 -8.03
CA SER A 13 -5.51 11.17 -6.98
C SER A 13 -4.83 10.46 -5.80
N TYR A 14 -5.15 9.18 -5.60
CA TYR A 14 -4.56 8.35 -4.55
C TYR A 14 -3.38 7.51 -5.06
N PHE A 15 -3.51 6.98 -6.28
CA PHE A 15 -2.53 6.07 -6.88
C PHE A 15 -1.88 6.67 -8.11
N GLU A 16 -0.59 6.39 -8.25
CA GLU A 16 0.12 6.57 -9.51
C GLU A 16 0.10 5.23 -10.26
N ILE A 17 -0.28 5.25 -11.53
CA ILE A 17 -0.21 4.05 -12.37
C ILE A 17 1.20 3.99 -12.94
N VAL A 18 1.94 2.95 -12.53
CA VAL A 18 3.35 2.78 -12.92
C VAL A 18 3.48 2.01 -14.21
N GLU A 19 2.71 0.93 -14.37
CA GLU A 19 2.80 0.06 -15.54
C GLU A 19 1.49 -0.69 -15.73
N ILE A 20 1.13 -0.90 -17.00
CA ILE A 20 -0.02 -1.72 -17.38
C ILE A 20 0.45 -2.71 -18.44
N LYS A 21 0.23 -4.00 -18.19
CA LYS A 21 0.46 -5.09 -19.14
C LYS A 21 -0.85 -5.85 -19.31
N ASP A 22 -0.83 -6.89 -20.18
CA ASP A 22 -2.05 -7.63 -20.50
C ASP A 22 -2.76 -8.20 -19.27
N PHE A 23 -2.00 -8.69 -18.28
CA PHE A 23 -2.56 -9.35 -17.11
C PHE A 23 -2.08 -8.72 -15.78
N VAL A 24 -1.40 -7.59 -15.84
CA VAL A 24 -0.79 -6.98 -14.65
C VAL A 24 -0.97 -5.46 -14.67
N ILE A 25 -1.35 -4.92 -13.52
CA ILE A 25 -1.32 -3.48 -13.27
C ILE A 25 -0.37 -3.26 -12.10
N VAL A 26 0.60 -2.36 -12.28
CA VAL A 26 1.46 -1.91 -11.19
C VAL A 26 1.06 -0.49 -10.83
N ILE A 27 0.73 -0.27 -9.57
CA ILE A 27 0.36 1.04 -9.04
C ILE A 27 1.22 1.36 -7.82
N ARG A 28 1.28 2.63 -7.49
CA ARG A 28 2.03 3.12 -6.34
C ARG A 28 1.13 4.02 -5.50
N SER A 29 1.05 3.77 -4.21
CA SER A 29 0.33 4.65 -3.29
C SER A 29 1.10 5.96 -3.14
N ARG A 30 0.47 7.09 -3.41
CA ARG A 30 1.14 8.40 -3.35
C ARG A 30 1.54 8.78 -1.93
N ASN A 31 0.74 8.38 -0.95
CA ASN A 31 0.98 8.72 0.46
C ASN A 31 2.09 7.89 1.12
N THR A 32 2.20 6.61 0.81
CA THR A 32 3.22 5.73 1.40
C THR A 32 4.43 5.53 0.50
N GLY A 33 4.26 5.73 -0.81
CA GLY A 33 5.29 5.43 -1.80
C GLY A 33 5.47 3.94 -2.07
N HIS A 34 4.61 3.09 -1.52
CA HIS A 34 4.69 1.65 -1.70
C HIS A 34 4.15 1.22 -3.06
N TYR A 35 4.73 0.14 -3.61
CA TYR A 35 4.35 -0.42 -4.89
C TYR A 35 3.43 -1.62 -4.70
N TRP A 36 2.42 -1.71 -5.56
CA TRP A 36 1.42 -2.77 -5.55
C TRP A 36 1.29 -3.35 -6.94
N CYS A 37 1.39 -4.66 -7.04
CA CYS A 37 1.22 -5.40 -8.28
C CYS A 37 -0.11 -6.15 -8.21
N LEU A 38 -0.99 -5.88 -9.17
CA LEU A 38 -2.29 -6.55 -9.30
C LEU A 38 -2.19 -7.49 -10.50
N GLN A 39 -2.09 -8.78 -10.24
CA GLN A 39 -1.96 -9.78 -11.28
C GLN A 39 -3.27 -10.51 -11.49
N GLU A 40 -3.83 -10.42 -12.69
CA GLU A 40 -5.06 -11.11 -13.04
C GLU A 40 -4.86 -12.61 -13.10
N GLN A 41 -5.77 -13.34 -12.48
CA GLN A 41 -5.84 -14.79 -12.48
C GLN A 41 -7.26 -15.23 -12.79
N MET A 42 -7.42 -16.43 -13.33
CA MET A 42 -8.75 -16.96 -13.71
C MET A 42 -8.94 -18.36 -13.12
N PRO A 43 -8.90 -18.51 -11.79
CA PRO A 43 -9.15 -19.82 -11.19
C PRO A 43 -10.60 -20.22 -11.40
N ASN A 44 -10.81 -21.44 -11.92
CA ASN A 44 -12.16 -22.00 -12.16
C ASN A 44 -13.06 -21.09 -12.99
N ASN A 45 -12.48 -20.41 -14.00
CA ASN A 45 -13.18 -19.46 -14.88
C ASN A 45 -13.74 -18.23 -14.14
N SER A 46 -13.33 -17.99 -12.92
CA SER A 46 -13.69 -16.79 -12.17
C SER A 46 -12.50 -15.84 -12.11
N ARG A 47 -12.75 -14.58 -12.42
CA ARG A 47 -11.72 -13.56 -12.43
C ARG A 47 -11.31 -13.20 -11.00
N SER A 48 -10.00 -13.12 -10.76
CA SER A 48 -9.43 -12.75 -9.47
C SER A 48 -8.13 -12.00 -9.71
N PHE A 49 -7.70 -11.20 -8.73
CA PHE A 49 -6.44 -10.48 -8.78
C PHE A 49 -5.60 -10.81 -7.57
N LEU A 50 -4.36 -11.24 -7.81
CA LEU A 50 -3.38 -11.44 -6.76
C LEU A 50 -2.71 -10.10 -6.47
N ILE A 51 -2.82 -9.64 -5.24
CA ILE A 51 -2.19 -8.41 -4.77
C ILE A 51 -0.83 -8.75 -4.18
N SER A 52 0.23 -8.14 -4.71
CA SER A 52 1.58 -8.24 -4.18
C SER A 52 2.09 -6.85 -3.83
N HIS A 53 2.98 -6.76 -2.86
CA HIS A 53 3.38 -5.49 -2.23
C HIS A 53 4.89 -5.43 -2.05
N LYS A 54 5.46 -4.25 -2.24
CA LYS A 54 6.85 -3.94 -1.88
C LYS A 54 6.97 -2.48 -1.47
N HIS A 55 7.89 -2.19 -0.56
CA HIS A 55 8.10 -0.83 -0.06
C HIS A 55 8.97 0.02 -0.99
N HIS A 56 9.98 -0.59 -1.61
CA HIS A 56 10.92 0.11 -2.49
C HIS A 56 11.00 -0.57 -3.84
N GLN A 57 11.31 0.20 -4.87
CA GLN A 57 11.39 -0.30 -6.24
C GLN A 57 12.36 -1.47 -6.38
N SER A 58 13.46 -1.47 -5.64
CA SER A 58 14.49 -2.52 -5.70
C SER A 58 14.14 -3.79 -4.92
N ASN A 59 13.09 -3.77 -4.10
CA ASN A 59 12.70 -4.92 -3.29
C ASN A 59 11.88 -5.92 -4.10
N PRO A 60 11.93 -7.22 -3.75
CA PRO A 60 11.00 -8.19 -4.34
C PRO A 60 9.59 -7.98 -3.81
N TYR A 61 8.61 -8.36 -4.63
CA TYR A 61 7.20 -8.33 -4.20
C TYR A 61 6.90 -9.47 -3.23
N HIS A 62 6.03 -9.19 -2.26
CA HIS A 62 5.48 -10.19 -1.34
C HIS A 62 3.99 -10.31 -1.60
N ARG A 63 3.49 -11.55 -1.68
CA ARG A 63 2.08 -11.82 -1.85
C ARG A 63 1.31 -11.36 -0.61
N GLN A 64 0.19 -10.70 -0.84
CA GLN A 64 -0.67 -10.23 0.24
C GLN A 64 -2.01 -10.95 0.26
N LYS A 65 -2.81 -10.80 -0.79
CA LYS A 65 -4.17 -11.29 -0.82
C LYS A 65 -4.73 -11.34 -2.23
N ASN A 66 -5.82 -12.08 -2.41
CA ASN A 66 -6.59 -12.08 -3.64
C ASN A 66 -7.88 -11.29 -3.45
N ARG A 67 -8.30 -10.59 -4.50
CA ARG A 67 -9.58 -9.88 -4.55
C ARG A 67 -10.22 -10.07 -5.92
N PRO A 68 -11.58 -10.08 -6.00
CA PRO A 68 -12.25 -10.38 -7.25
C PRO A 68 -12.21 -9.26 -8.29
N THR A 69 -12.00 -8.02 -7.88
CA THR A 69 -12.01 -6.87 -8.78
C THR A 69 -10.86 -5.93 -8.49
N VAL A 70 -10.51 -5.08 -9.46
CA VAL A 70 -9.51 -4.03 -9.25
C VAL A 70 -9.98 -3.05 -8.18
N GLU A 71 -11.27 -2.72 -8.18
CA GLU A 71 -11.84 -1.83 -7.16
C GLU A 71 -11.64 -2.39 -5.75
N ALA A 72 -11.93 -3.68 -5.56
CA ALA A 72 -11.73 -4.35 -4.26
C ALA A 72 -10.24 -4.41 -3.87
N CYS A 73 -9.34 -4.55 -4.85
CA CYS A 73 -7.91 -4.45 -4.62
C CYS A 73 -7.53 -3.08 -4.09
N CYS A 74 -8.03 -2.03 -4.71
CA CYS A 74 -7.75 -0.65 -4.30
C CYS A 74 -8.27 -0.37 -2.88
N GLU A 75 -9.43 -0.88 -2.53
CA GLU A 75 -9.98 -0.76 -1.17
C GLU A 75 -9.07 -1.46 -0.15
N TYR A 76 -8.61 -2.66 -0.47
CA TYR A 76 -7.68 -3.40 0.38
C TYR A 76 -6.39 -2.60 0.59
N ILE A 77 -5.83 -2.05 -0.48
CA ILE A 77 -4.59 -1.29 -0.43
C ILE A 77 -4.76 -0.03 0.43
N ARG A 78 -5.86 0.70 0.26
CA ARG A 78 -6.13 1.91 1.04
C ARG A 78 -6.22 1.59 2.54
N SER A 79 -6.87 0.50 2.90
CA SER A 79 -6.96 0.05 4.29
C SER A 79 -5.58 -0.32 4.85
N HIS A 80 -4.77 -1.01 4.05
CA HIS A 80 -3.41 -1.38 4.42
C HIS A 80 -2.52 -0.16 4.60
N ASP A 81 -2.61 0.81 3.68
CA ASP A 81 -1.86 2.07 3.78
C ASP A 81 -2.24 2.84 5.03
N PHE A 82 -3.53 2.93 5.33
CA PHE A 82 -4.01 3.60 6.53
C PHE A 82 -3.44 2.96 7.79
N TYR A 83 -3.47 1.64 7.87
CA TYR A 83 -2.91 0.90 8.99
C TYR A 83 -1.41 1.15 9.13
N GLN A 84 -0.68 1.14 8.02
CA GLN A 84 0.77 1.38 8.00
C GLN A 84 1.10 2.79 8.47
N MET A 85 0.36 3.78 8.01
CA MET A 85 0.54 5.18 8.41
C MET A 85 0.28 5.37 9.90
N GLU A 86 -0.77 4.74 10.44
CA GLU A 86 -1.08 4.79 11.87
C GLU A 86 0.01 4.14 12.71
N LYS A 87 0.53 3.01 12.23
CA LYS A 87 1.63 2.30 12.90
C LYS A 87 2.90 3.16 12.95
N ASP A 88 3.24 3.79 11.84
CA ASP A 88 4.41 4.67 11.75
C ASP A 88 4.24 5.90 12.63
N ARG A 89 3.05 6.47 12.68
CA ARG A 89 2.75 7.61 13.55
C ARG A 89 2.90 7.24 15.01
N ARG A 90 2.44 6.05 15.42
CA ARG A 90 2.60 5.57 16.80
C ARG A 90 4.05 5.37 17.17
N LYS A 91 4.85 4.80 16.26
CA LYS A 91 6.30 4.62 16.48
C LYS A 91 6.98 5.95 16.67
N GLU A 92 6.68 6.94 15.84
CA GLU A 92 7.25 8.26 15.93
C GLU A 92 6.88 8.93 17.26
N LYS A 93 5.60 8.87 17.63
CA LYS A 93 5.11 9.42 18.91
C LYS A 93 5.83 8.78 20.09
N ASN A 94 5.96 7.46 20.09
CA ASN A 94 6.65 6.73 21.17
C ASN A 94 8.12 7.10 21.23
N ARG A 95 8.78 7.26 20.09
CA ARG A 95 10.17 7.68 20.02
C ARG A 95 10.33 9.08 20.61
N MET A 96 9.47 10.01 20.28
CA MET A 96 9.48 11.37 20.82
C MET A 96 9.24 11.38 22.31
N CYS A 97 8.29 10.59 22.80
CA CYS A 97 8.02 10.47 24.24
C CYS A 97 9.24 9.95 25.01
N ARG A 98 9.92 8.93 24.47
CA ARG A 98 11.15 8.40 25.07
C ARG A 98 12.25 9.44 25.11
N GLN A 99 12.40 10.26 24.08
CA GLN A 99 13.37 11.33 24.07
C GLN A 99 13.05 12.40 25.11
N ILE A 100 11.78 12.77 25.26
CA ILE A 100 11.32 13.71 26.26
C ILE A 100 11.60 13.19 27.67
N GLU A 101 11.27 11.93 27.96
CA GLU A 101 11.56 11.29 29.24
C GLU A 101 13.05 11.24 29.52
N LYS A 102 13.86 10.93 28.52
CA LYS A 102 15.31 10.81 28.66
C LYS A 102 15.99 12.16 28.92
N HIS A 103 15.47 13.24 28.35
CA HIS A 103 16.04 14.57 28.44
C HIS A 103 15.24 15.51 29.35
N GLY A 104 14.01 15.15 29.68
CA GLY A 104 13.09 15.99 30.45
C GLY A 104 13.61 16.38 31.82
N ASN A 105 14.22 15.44 32.54
CA ASN A 105 14.80 15.70 33.89
C ASN A 105 15.99 16.66 33.87
N LYS A 106 16.64 16.78 32.71
CA LYS A 106 17.77 17.72 32.54
C LYS A 106 17.31 19.08 32.04
N ALA A 107 16.16 19.11 31.34
CA ALA A 107 15.63 20.32 30.72
C ALA A 107 14.76 21.13 31.67
N LEU A 108 14.20 20.51 32.70
CA LEU A 108 13.36 21.18 33.67
C LEU A 108 14.22 21.66 34.83
N PRO A 109 14.43 22.97 34.96
CA PRO A 109 15.04 23.49 36.16
C PRO A 109 14.13 23.15 37.31
N GLY A 110 14.67 22.51 38.23
CA GLY A 110 14.08 22.02 39.45
C GLY A 110 12.74 22.53 39.91
#